data_614b7565b04d0cdbbd2d693036b645d8
#
_entry.id   614b7565b04d0cdbbd2d693036b645d8
#
_cell.length_a   1.000
_cell.length_b   1.000
_cell.length_c   1.000
_cell.angle_alpha   90.00
_cell.angle_beta   90.00
_cell.angle_gamma   90.00
#
_symmetry.space_group_name_H-M   'P 1'
#
loop_
_entity.id
_entity.type
_entity.pdbx_description
1 polymer ?
#
loop_
_entity_poly.entity_id
_entity_poly.type
_entity_poly.pdbx_seq_one_letter_code
_entity_poly.pdbx_strand_id
1 'polypeptide(L)'
;MIEAGGEATLWLGRPGSGAQERALAARMRAAVDEEYRELTERAGAALAMPPRRRKRALGRLRRELRRIRRRDYFPADAREDAAAAVDAVADSLEELAA
;
A
#
# COMPACT_ATOMS: atom_id res chain seq x y z
N MET A 1 31.69 15.62 -16.79
CA MET A 1 31.98 15.61 -16.78
C MET A 1 31.73 15.38 -16.82
N ILE A 2 31.97 15.24 -17.19
CA ILE A 2 32.02 15.15 -17.34
C ILE A 2 31.69 14.85 -17.27
N GLU A 3 31.60 14.88 -17.19
CA GLU A 3 31.69 14.77 -17.25
C GLU A 3 31.41 14.49 -17.06
N ALA A 4 31.88 14.38 -17.28
CA ALA A 4 31.98 14.24 -17.20
C ALA A 4 31.71 13.96 -16.95
N GLY A 5 32.05 13.64 -17.10
CA GLY A 5 32.08 13.67 -16.84
C GLY A 5 31.62 13.39 -16.45
N GLY A 6 31.79 13.13 -16.61
CA GLY A 6 31.73 13.22 -16.28
C GLY A 6 31.29 12.92 -15.92
N GLU A 7 31.07 12.81 -15.64
CA GLU A 7 30.94 12.74 -15.30
C GLU A 7 30.46 12.66 -14.93
N ALA A 8 30.21 12.59 -14.65
CA ALA A 8 30.06 12.76 -14.41
C ALA A 8 29.47 12.55 -14.17
N THR A 9 29.45 12.47 -14.16
CA THR A 9 29.23 12.52 -13.94
C THR A 9 28.68 12.37 -13.71
N LEU A 10 28.57 12.48 -13.80
CA LEU A 10 28.33 12.63 -13.65
C LEU A 10 27.83 12.64 -13.23
N TRP A 11 27.83 13.17 -13.23
CA TRP A 11 27.53 13.37 -12.93
C TRP A 11 26.90 14.11 -12.83
N LEU A 12 26.52 14.64 -12.31
CA LEU A 12 26.00 15.42 -12.74
C LEU A 12 24.60 15.78 -12.85
N GLY A 13 23.73 17.11 -12.51
CA GLY A 13 22.41 17.02 -12.94
C GLY A 13 22.31 16.30 -14.27
N ARG A 14 22.05 15.06 -14.24
CA ARG A 14 21.96 14.24 -15.45
C ARG A 14 20.57 14.34 -16.02
N PRO A 15 20.42 14.56 -17.32
CA PRO A 15 19.09 14.71 -17.92
C PRO A 15 18.18 13.51 -17.68
N GLY A 16 18.76 12.28 -17.64
CA GLY A 16 17.96 11.08 -17.42
C GLY A 16 17.60 10.81 -15.97
N SER A 17 18.27 11.48 -15.03
CA SER A 17 18.14 11.19 -13.61
C SER A 17 16.73 11.46 -13.09
N GLY A 18 16.14 12.60 -13.43
CA GLY A 18 14.80 12.94 -13.00
C GLY A 18 13.76 11.98 -13.56
N ALA A 19 13.92 11.57 -14.83
CA ALA A 19 13.00 10.62 -15.44
C ALA A 19 13.09 9.26 -14.77
N GLN A 20 14.31 8.81 -14.41
CA GLN A 20 14.50 7.55 -13.73
C GLN A 20 13.90 7.58 -12.34
N GLU A 21 14.05 8.68 -11.62
CA GLU A 21 13.46 8.83 -10.30
C GLU A 21 11.95 8.80 -10.35
N ARG A 22 11.36 9.47 -11.35
CA ARG A 22 9.91 9.46 -11.52
C ARG A 22 9.40 8.06 -11.88
N ALA A 23 10.14 7.33 -12.71
CA ALA A 23 9.76 5.98 -13.07
C ALA A 23 9.83 5.05 -11.87
N LEU A 24 10.86 5.19 -11.03
CA LEU A 24 10.99 4.40 -9.81
C LEU A 24 9.86 4.72 -8.85
N ALA A 25 9.57 6.00 -8.64
CA ALA A 25 8.47 6.41 -7.75
C ALA A 25 7.15 5.87 -8.24
N ALA A 26 6.92 5.88 -9.56
CA ALA A 26 5.69 5.34 -10.13
C ALA A 26 5.57 3.83 -9.89
N ARG A 27 6.68 3.11 -10.04
CA ARG A 27 6.68 1.66 -9.79
C ARG A 27 6.43 1.36 -8.31
N MET A 28 7.03 2.14 -7.41
CA MET A 28 6.84 1.96 -5.98
C MET A 28 5.38 2.24 -5.59
N ARG A 29 4.81 3.29 -6.16
CA ARG A 29 3.40 3.62 -5.91
C ARG A 29 2.48 2.53 -6.43
N ALA A 30 2.77 1.99 -7.62
CA ALA A 30 1.96 0.93 -8.19
C ALA A 30 2.03 -0.34 -7.35
N ALA A 31 3.21 -0.66 -6.82
CA ALA A 31 3.37 -1.83 -5.95
C ALA A 31 2.57 -1.69 -4.66
N VAL A 32 2.64 -0.52 -4.03
CA VAL A 32 1.90 -0.25 -2.80
C VAL A 32 0.39 -0.26 -3.08
N ASP A 33 -0.01 0.33 -4.20
CA ASP A 33 -1.40 0.37 -4.61
C ASP A 33 -1.96 -1.04 -4.76
N GLU A 34 -1.17 -1.93 -5.36
CA GLU A 34 -1.58 -3.33 -5.54
C GLU A 34 -1.72 -4.03 -4.20
N GLU A 35 -0.82 -3.77 -3.25
CA GLU A 35 -0.93 -4.37 -1.92
C GLU A 35 -2.20 -3.91 -1.21
N TYR A 36 -2.57 -2.63 -1.36
CA TYR A 36 -3.83 -2.14 -0.79
C TYR A 36 -5.04 -2.81 -1.45
N ARG A 37 -4.99 -3.03 -2.75
CA ARG A 37 -6.09 -3.70 -3.45
C ARG A 37 -6.25 -5.14 -2.98
N GLU A 38 -5.13 -5.85 -2.80
CA GLU A 38 -5.17 -7.21 -2.28
C GLU A 38 -5.74 -7.23 -0.88
N LEU A 39 -5.38 -6.25 -0.07
CA LEU A 39 -5.90 -6.15 1.29
C LEU A 39 -7.41 -5.92 1.27
N THR A 40 -7.89 -5.07 0.37
CA THR A 40 -9.32 -4.81 0.18
C THR A 40 -10.06 -6.10 -0.16
N GLU A 41 -9.50 -6.91 -1.07
CA GLU A 41 -10.11 -8.18 -1.45
C GLU A 41 -10.16 -9.15 -0.29
N ARG A 42 -9.06 -9.22 0.48
CA ARG A 42 -9.00 -10.10 1.64
C ARG A 42 -9.99 -9.67 2.72
N ALA A 43 -10.18 -8.37 2.90
CA ALA A 43 -11.17 -7.87 3.84
C ALA A 43 -12.59 -8.26 3.40
N GLY A 44 -12.86 -8.17 2.10
CA GLY A 44 -14.15 -8.61 1.57
C GLY A 44 -14.38 -10.10 1.81
N ALA A 45 -13.35 -10.92 1.61
CA ALA A 45 -13.44 -12.35 1.88
C ALA A 45 -13.67 -12.64 3.36
N ALA A 46 -13.10 -11.81 4.24
CA ALA A 46 -13.27 -12.00 5.67
C ALA A 46 -14.72 -11.82 6.12
N LEU A 47 -15.48 -11.00 5.42
CA LEU A 47 -16.89 -10.81 5.74
C LEU A 47 -17.71 -12.08 5.58
N ALA A 48 -17.24 -13.04 4.76
CA ALA A 48 -17.91 -14.30 4.56
C ALA A 48 -17.49 -15.36 5.60
N MET A 49 -16.51 -15.06 6.44
CA MET A 49 -16.02 -16.01 7.44
C MET A 49 -16.92 -16.03 8.67
N PRO A 50 -16.94 -17.18 9.40
CA PRO A 50 -17.60 -17.22 10.71
C PRO A 50 -16.96 -16.21 11.68
N PRO A 51 -17.69 -15.76 12.72
CA PRO A 51 -17.22 -14.69 13.59
C PRO A 51 -15.83 -14.88 14.19
N ARG A 52 -15.49 -16.08 14.64
CA ARG A 52 -14.18 -16.34 15.23
C ARG A 52 -13.06 -16.15 14.20
N ARG A 53 -13.25 -16.72 13.02
CA ARG A 53 -12.27 -16.60 11.96
C ARG A 53 -12.17 -15.18 11.44
N ARG A 54 -13.32 -14.50 11.36
CA ARG A 54 -13.37 -13.11 10.95
C ARG A 54 -12.60 -12.23 11.90
N LYS A 55 -12.72 -12.47 13.20
CA LYS A 55 -12.00 -11.69 14.21
C LYS A 55 -10.48 -11.86 14.05
N ARG A 56 -10.03 -13.11 13.84
CA ARG A 56 -8.60 -13.35 13.61
C ARG A 56 -8.12 -12.70 12.31
N ALA A 57 -8.94 -12.79 11.28
CA ALA A 57 -8.63 -12.16 10.01
C ALA A 57 -8.50 -10.64 10.18
N LEU A 58 -9.39 -10.03 10.96
CA LEU A 58 -9.33 -8.60 11.22
C LEU A 58 -8.00 -8.20 11.84
N GLY A 59 -7.51 -8.98 12.81
CA GLY A 59 -6.21 -8.72 13.42
C GLY A 59 -5.08 -8.73 12.41
N ARG A 60 -5.08 -9.72 11.52
CA ARG A 60 -4.07 -9.82 10.46
C ARG A 60 -4.19 -8.66 9.47
N LEU A 61 -5.42 -8.32 9.09
CA LEU A 61 -5.65 -7.22 8.14
C LEU A 61 -5.18 -5.90 8.71
N ARG A 62 -5.43 -5.65 9.99
CA ARG A 62 -4.97 -4.42 10.63
C ARG A 62 -3.45 -4.33 10.68
N ARG A 63 -2.78 -5.44 10.96
CA ARG A 63 -1.31 -5.47 10.97
C ARG A 63 -0.75 -5.24 9.57
N GLU A 64 -1.37 -5.84 8.58
CA GLU A 64 -0.95 -5.68 7.20
C GLU A 64 -1.14 -4.25 6.73
N LEU A 65 -2.28 -3.64 7.06
CA LEU A 65 -2.56 -2.25 6.72
C LEU A 65 -1.48 -1.33 7.31
N ARG A 66 -1.13 -1.54 8.58
CA ARG A 66 -0.07 -0.73 9.20
C ARG A 66 1.27 -0.92 8.52
N ARG A 67 1.57 -2.16 8.12
CA ARG A 67 2.84 -2.46 7.45
C ARG A 67 2.93 -1.75 6.12
N ILE A 68 1.86 -1.79 5.33
CA ILE A 68 1.84 -1.13 4.03
C ILE A 68 1.96 0.38 4.20
N ARG A 69 1.27 0.94 5.18
CA ARG A 69 1.30 2.38 5.43
C ARG A 69 2.69 2.89 5.78
N ARG A 70 3.52 2.08 6.41
CA ARG A 70 4.89 2.47 6.72
C ARG A 70 5.73 2.66 5.47
N ARG A 71 5.39 1.97 4.38
CA ARG A 71 6.11 2.06 3.11
C ARG A 71 5.42 2.99 2.12
N ASP A 72 4.29 3.55 2.51
CA ASP A 72 3.47 4.38 1.64
C ASP A 72 3.95 5.82 1.74
N TYR A 73 4.95 6.16 0.93
CA TYR A 73 5.48 7.51 0.86
C TYR A 73 4.62 8.42 -0.03
N PHE A 74 3.81 7.82 -0.88
CA PHE A 74 2.96 8.56 -1.82
C PHE A 74 1.52 8.10 -1.61
N PRO A 75 0.64 9.00 -1.11
CA PRO A 75 -0.74 8.61 -0.86
C PRO A 75 -1.37 8.03 -2.12
N ALA A 76 -2.00 6.87 -1.99
CA ALA A 76 -2.70 6.20 -3.07
C ALA A 76 -4.18 6.14 -2.73
N ASP A 77 -5.03 6.26 -3.76
CA ASP A 77 -6.47 6.17 -3.56
C ASP A 77 -6.86 4.82 -2.95
N ALA A 78 -6.15 3.77 -3.33
CA ALA A 78 -6.41 2.43 -2.82
C ALA A 78 -6.23 2.32 -1.31
N ARG A 79 -5.46 3.24 -0.69
CA ARG A 79 -5.29 3.23 0.77
C ARG A 79 -6.60 3.48 1.49
N GLU A 80 -7.36 4.46 1.03
CA GLU A 80 -8.65 4.78 1.66
C GLU A 80 -9.63 3.64 1.48
N ASP A 81 -9.63 3.03 0.29
CA ASP A 81 -10.50 1.88 0.04
C ASP A 81 -10.14 0.71 0.95
N ALA A 82 -8.85 0.45 1.14
CA ALA A 82 -8.39 -0.64 2.01
C ALA A 82 -8.75 -0.36 3.46
N ALA A 83 -8.55 0.87 3.93
CA ALA A 83 -8.90 1.24 5.30
C ALA A 83 -10.39 1.09 5.53
N ALA A 84 -11.21 1.53 4.58
CA ALA A 84 -12.67 1.41 4.69
C ALA A 84 -13.09 -0.06 4.68
N ALA A 85 -12.43 -0.90 3.88
CA ALA A 85 -12.74 -2.32 3.82
C ALA A 85 -12.42 -3.02 5.13
N VAL A 86 -11.29 -2.68 5.75
CA VAL A 86 -10.92 -3.24 7.05
C VAL A 86 -11.89 -2.77 8.13
N ASP A 87 -12.27 -1.49 8.10
CA ASP A 87 -13.26 -0.95 9.03
C ASP A 87 -14.60 -1.64 8.89
N ALA A 88 -14.99 -2.01 7.67
CA ALA A 88 -16.24 -2.74 7.44
C ALA A 88 -16.23 -4.09 8.12
N VAL A 89 -15.07 -4.77 8.16
CA VAL A 89 -14.94 -6.03 8.87
C VAL A 89 -15.13 -5.81 10.38
N ALA A 90 -14.51 -4.77 10.92
CA ALA A 90 -14.65 -4.44 12.33
C ALA A 90 -16.10 -4.11 12.67
N ASP A 91 -16.76 -3.30 11.84
CA ASP A 91 -18.16 -2.93 12.05
C ASP A 91 -19.07 -4.15 12.02
N SER A 92 -18.80 -5.09 11.12
CA SER A 92 -19.63 -6.30 11.03
C SER A 92 -19.52 -7.14 12.30
N LEU A 93 -18.35 -7.15 12.95
CA LEU A 93 -18.18 -7.87 14.20
C LEU A 93 -18.87 -7.17 15.36
N GLU A 94 -18.88 -5.84 15.37
CA GLU A 94 -19.61 -5.08 16.36
C GLU A 94 -21.11 -5.32 16.26
N GLU A 95 -21.64 -5.39 15.03
CA GLU A 95 -23.05 -5.70 14.82
C GLU A 95 -23.42 -7.06 15.36
N LEU A 96 -22.51 -8.04 15.22
CA LEU A 96 -22.76 -9.38 15.74
C LEU A 96 -22.75 -9.42 17.26
N ALA A 97 -21.98 -8.52 17.89
CA ALA A 97 -21.89 -8.44 19.35
C ALA A 97 -23.03 -7.67 19.98
N ALA A 98 -23.73 -6.86 19.19
CA ALA A 98 -24.79 -5.99 19.69
C ALA A 98 -26.10 -6.74 20.03
#